data_db2228327ebae1b3079925ffd890ccdf
#
_entry.id   db2228327ebae1b3079925ffd890ccdf
#
_cell.length_a   1.000
_cell.length_b   1.000
_cell.length_c   1.000
_cell.angle_alpha   90.00
_cell.angle_beta   90.00
_cell.angle_gamma   90.00
#
_symmetry.space_group_name_H-M   'P 1'
#
loop_
_entity.id
_entity.type
_entity.pdbx_description
1 polymer ?
#
loop_
_entity_poly.entity_id
_entity_poly.type
_entity_poly.pdbx_seq_one_letter_code
_entity_poly.pdbx_strand_id
1 'polypeptide(L)'
;MKIFFITSNASKVQLANERLNRYGIEIIQHKADLIEPQVFDVETVAAEKAKQLLGIVKTPFMVEDSGIYIEKLNGFPGALMKPVLDAIGDSGLIKLMSGESNRNALVKSVLAYCDPEKDLIKTFTGNYNGSISESIRGDMTRGWKVAKIFVPAGETKTLAEMDDMEWQKFLGDFRKDDHYEKLGKWLKSAFA
;
A
#
# COMPACT_ATOMS: atom_id res chain seq x y z
N MET A 1 -13.87 -13.73 12.68
CA MET A 1 -12.78 -13.08 13.44
C MET A 1 -12.85 -11.59 13.22
N LYS A 2 -12.60 -10.76 14.26
CA LYS A 2 -12.53 -9.29 14.12
C LYS A 2 -11.09 -8.82 14.25
N ILE A 3 -10.69 -7.89 13.36
CA ILE A 3 -9.35 -7.29 13.37
C ILE A 3 -9.52 -5.77 13.30
N PHE A 4 -8.86 -5.04 14.20
CA PHE A 4 -8.81 -3.59 14.11
C PHE A 4 -7.81 -3.15 13.03
N PHE A 5 -8.23 -2.29 12.12
CA PHE A 5 -7.33 -1.62 11.19
C PHE A 5 -7.02 -0.22 11.70
N ILE A 6 -5.78 -0.03 12.15
CA ILE A 6 -5.34 1.26 12.69
C ILE A 6 -4.96 2.17 11.53
N THR A 7 -5.91 2.98 11.11
CA THR A 7 -5.76 3.90 9.97
C THR A 7 -6.80 5.01 10.02
N SER A 8 -6.44 6.20 9.55
CA SER A 8 -7.39 7.29 9.28
C SER A 8 -8.05 7.18 7.89
N ASN A 9 -7.56 6.28 7.02
CA ASN A 9 -8.02 6.14 5.63
C ASN A 9 -9.19 5.15 5.53
N ALA A 10 -10.43 5.67 5.40
CA ALA A 10 -11.62 4.84 5.26
C ALA A 10 -11.62 3.95 4.00
N SER A 11 -11.00 4.40 2.89
CA SER A 11 -10.91 3.61 1.66
C SER A 11 -10.06 2.36 1.84
N LYS A 12 -9.00 2.42 2.66
CA LYS A 12 -8.21 1.23 3.03
C LYS A 12 -9.06 0.23 3.81
N VAL A 13 -9.89 0.71 4.74
CA VAL A 13 -10.80 -0.15 5.53
C VAL A 13 -11.82 -0.84 4.65
N GLN A 14 -12.43 -0.10 3.72
CA GLN A 14 -13.36 -0.66 2.76
C GLN A 14 -12.70 -1.76 1.92
N LEU A 15 -11.54 -1.46 1.33
CA LEU A 15 -10.78 -2.43 0.52
C LEU A 15 -10.41 -3.67 1.35
N ALA A 16 -9.94 -3.48 2.58
CA ALA A 16 -9.59 -4.59 3.46
C ALA A 16 -10.80 -5.49 3.76
N ASN A 17 -11.98 -4.92 4.02
CA ASN A 17 -13.22 -5.69 4.21
C ASN A 17 -13.60 -6.45 2.93
N GLU A 18 -13.58 -5.82 1.75
CA GLU A 18 -13.85 -6.48 0.47
C GLU A 18 -12.91 -7.69 0.23
N ARG A 19 -11.66 -7.58 0.68
CA ARG A 19 -10.64 -8.61 0.49
C ARG A 19 -10.72 -9.74 1.52
N LEU A 20 -10.99 -9.41 2.78
CA LEU A 20 -10.85 -10.33 3.92
C LEU A 20 -12.18 -10.98 4.37
N ASN A 21 -13.35 -10.41 4.01
CA ASN A 21 -14.66 -10.99 4.35
C ASN A 21 -14.82 -12.43 3.87
N ARG A 22 -14.27 -12.80 2.71
CA ARG A 22 -14.29 -14.19 2.20
C ARG A 22 -13.52 -15.20 3.06
N TYR A 23 -12.68 -14.70 3.97
CA TYR A 23 -11.97 -15.49 4.98
C TYR A 23 -12.67 -15.49 6.34
N GLY A 24 -13.88 -14.90 6.44
CA GLY A 24 -14.61 -14.75 7.69
C GLY A 24 -14.01 -13.69 8.63
N ILE A 25 -13.26 -12.72 8.07
CA ILE A 25 -12.58 -11.65 8.81
C ILE A 25 -13.32 -10.34 8.60
N GLU A 26 -13.77 -9.74 9.69
CA GLU A 26 -14.39 -8.42 9.75
C GLU A 26 -13.32 -7.37 10.15
N ILE A 27 -13.17 -6.33 9.36
CA ILE A 27 -12.22 -5.25 9.62
C ILE A 27 -12.95 -4.06 10.23
N ILE A 28 -12.49 -3.63 11.39
CA ILE A 28 -13.03 -2.50 12.13
C ILE A 28 -12.03 -1.36 12.12
N GLN A 29 -12.42 -0.18 11.65
CA GLN A 29 -11.55 0.99 11.68
C GLN A 29 -11.30 1.43 13.12
N HIS A 30 -10.04 1.69 13.44
CA HIS A 30 -9.64 2.38 14.65
C HIS A 30 -8.60 3.45 14.32
N LYS A 31 -8.75 4.65 14.89
CA LYS A 31 -7.82 5.75 14.67
C LYS A 31 -6.87 5.84 15.87
N ALA A 32 -5.59 5.96 15.59
CA ALA A 32 -4.57 6.26 16.59
C ALA A 32 -3.51 7.18 15.97
N ASP A 33 -2.96 8.06 16.77
CA ASP A 33 -1.82 8.88 16.38
C ASP A 33 -0.55 8.05 16.56
N LEU A 34 0.14 7.80 15.45
CA LEU A 34 1.37 7.00 15.40
C LEU A 34 2.53 7.85 14.91
N ILE A 35 3.68 7.66 15.51
CA ILE A 35 4.92 8.25 15.02
C ILE A 35 5.38 7.45 13.80
N GLU A 36 5.50 8.12 12.66
CA GLU A 36 6.05 7.52 11.43
C GLU A 36 7.57 7.75 11.39
N PRO A 37 8.38 6.67 11.41
CA PRO A 37 9.83 6.82 11.30
C PRO A 37 10.20 7.39 9.92
N GLN A 38 11.16 8.30 9.88
CA GLN A 38 11.64 8.95 8.65
C GLN A 38 12.68 8.07 7.96
N VAL A 39 12.23 6.95 7.39
CA VAL A 39 13.06 5.98 6.67
C VAL A 39 12.46 5.68 5.30
N PHE A 40 13.29 5.17 4.37
CA PHE A 40 12.84 4.85 3.01
C PHE A 40 12.11 3.51 2.91
N ASP A 41 12.38 2.58 3.84
CA ASP A 41 11.83 1.23 3.79
C ASP A 41 10.45 1.16 4.43
N VAL A 42 9.44 0.84 3.62
CA VAL A 42 8.04 0.74 4.05
C VAL A 42 7.79 -0.45 4.99
N GLU A 43 8.60 -1.51 4.93
CA GLU A 43 8.49 -2.63 5.88
C GLU A 43 8.87 -2.20 7.29
N THR A 44 9.96 -1.45 7.40
CA THR A 44 10.39 -0.83 8.68
C THR A 44 9.31 0.09 9.22
N VAL A 45 8.72 0.96 8.39
CA VAL A 45 7.64 1.85 8.82
C VAL A 45 6.44 1.07 9.37
N ALA A 46 5.96 0.07 8.62
CA ALA A 46 4.82 -0.74 9.05
C ALA A 46 5.11 -1.51 10.36
N ALA A 47 6.31 -2.09 10.49
CA ALA A 47 6.71 -2.82 11.68
C ALA A 47 6.83 -1.90 12.91
N GLU A 48 7.43 -0.72 12.77
CA GLU A 48 7.56 0.25 13.88
C GLU A 48 6.20 0.83 14.31
N LYS A 49 5.30 1.11 13.38
CA LYS A 49 3.91 1.48 13.69
C LYS A 49 3.20 0.38 14.50
N ALA A 50 3.40 -0.88 14.11
CA ALA A 50 2.83 -2.03 14.82
C ALA A 50 3.38 -2.15 16.24
N LYS A 51 4.69 -2.01 16.44
CA LYS A 51 5.35 -2.07 17.74
C LYS A 51 4.84 -1.01 18.73
N GLN A 52 4.55 0.20 18.26
CA GLN A 52 4.00 1.28 19.10
C GLN A 52 2.67 0.91 19.75
N LEU A 53 1.90 0.01 19.12
CA LEU A 53 0.57 -0.40 19.58
C LEU A 53 0.58 -1.68 20.41
N LEU A 54 1.66 -2.46 20.35
CA LEU A 54 1.83 -3.62 21.22
C LEU A 54 1.79 -3.19 22.68
N GLY A 55 1.00 -3.89 23.48
CA GLY A 55 0.78 -3.54 24.87
C GLY A 55 -0.33 -2.50 25.12
N ILE A 56 -0.70 -1.70 24.10
CA ILE A 56 -1.80 -0.73 24.15
C ILE A 56 -3.10 -1.37 23.64
N VAL A 57 -3.09 -1.86 22.41
CA VAL A 57 -4.22 -2.59 21.80
C VAL A 57 -4.17 -4.04 22.29
N LYS A 58 -5.29 -4.53 22.83
CA LYS A 58 -5.37 -5.87 23.44
C LYS A 58 -6.03 -6.93 22.55
N THR A 59 -6.49 -6.54 21.37
CA THR A 59 -7.14 -7.40 20.38
C THR A 59 -6.30 -7.44 19.12
N PRO A 60 -6.47 -8.45 18.24
CA PRO A 60 -5.79 -8.48 16.95
C PRO A 60 -6.00 -7.21 16.16
N PHE A 61 -4.92 -6.66 15.62
CA PHE A 61 -4.94 -5.44 14.84
C PHE A 61 -3.98 -5.52 13.66
N MET A 62 -4.13 -4.58 12.72
CA MET A 62 -3.21 -4.41 11.62
C MET A 62 -2.95 -2.93 11.34
N VAL A 63 -1.78 -2.65 10.82
CA VAL A 63 -1.38 -1.37 10.23
C VAL A 63 -0.92 -1.61 8.81
N GLU A 64 -0.99 -0.60 7.96
CA GLU A 64 -0.53 -0.67 6.57
C GLU A 64 0.22 0.60 6.20
N ASP A 65 1.31 0.41 5.48
CA ASP A 65 2.01 1.50 4.83
C ASP A 65 2.34 1.18 3.38
N SER A 66 2.59 2.22 2.58
CA SER A 66 2.86 2.08 1.16
C SER A 66 3.89 3.10 0.71
N GLY A 67 4.71 2.70 -0.25
CA GLY A 67 5.72 3.55 -0.86
C GLY A 67 5.86 3.30 -2.36
N ILE A 68 6.51 4.24 -3.05
CA ILE A 68 6.93 4.07 -4.43
C ILE A 68 8.45 4.16 -4.52
N TYR A 69 9.03 3.17 -5.15
CA TYR A 69 10.48 3.01 -5.30
C TYR A 69 10.84 3.16 -6.77
N ILE A 70 11.48 4.26 -7.13
CA ILE A 70 11.88 4.56 -8.50
C ILE A 70 13.33 4.14 -8.68
N GLU A 71 13.58 3.20 -9.58
CA GLU A 71 14.90 2.58 -9.76
C GLU A 71 15.99 3.62 -10.02
N LYS A 72 15.75 4.53 -10.96
CA LYS A 72 16.72 5.58 -11.33
C LYS A 72 17.01 6.59 -10.22
N LEU A 73 16.12 6.71 -9.26
CA LEU A 73 16.27 7.57 -8.08
C LEU A 73 16.75 6.77 -6.85
N ASN A 74 17.37 5.60 -7.05
CA ASN A 74 17.85 4.72 -5.98
C ASN A 74 16.78 4.38 -4.94
N GLY A 75 15.54 4.19 -5.40
CA GLY A 75 14.40 3.86 -4.55
C GLY A 75 13.68 5.08 -3.94
N PHE A 76 14.15 6.32 -4.19
CA PHE A 76 13.40 7.50 -3.75
C PHE A 76 12.06 7.61 -4.48
N PRO A 77 10.98 8.05 -3.81
CA PRO A 77 10.88 8.48 -2.41
C PRO A 77 10.68 7.35 -1.39
N GLY A 78 10.47 6.10 -1.79
CA GLY A 78 10.21 5.00 -0.87
C GLY A 78 8.97 5.24 0.00
N ALA A 79 9.06 4.96 1.28
CA ALA A 79 7.99 5.20 2.26
C ALA A 79 7.67 6.70 2.45
N LEU A 80 8.58 7.60 2.07
CA LEU A 80 8.36 9.05 2.12
C LEU A 80 7.48 9.56 0.96
N MET A 81 6.84 8.66 0.20
CA MET A 81 5.99 9.01 -0.96
C MET A 81 4.97 10.10 -0.63
N LYS A 82 4.27 9.99 0.50
CA LYS A 82 3.23 10.97 0.87
C LYS A 82 3.82 12.37 1.11
N PRO A 83 4.78 12.61 2.03
CA PRO A 83 5.34 13.93 2.24
C PRO A 83 6.04 14.51 1.00
N VAL A 84 6.66 13.67 0.17
CA VAL A 84 7.29 14.11 -1.07
C VAL A 84 6.23 14.59 -2.07
N LEU A 85 5.18 13.83 -2.32
CA LEU A 85 4.10 14.24 -3.22
C LEU A 85 3.31 15.45 -2.67
N ASP A 86 3.15 15.56 -1.37
CA ASP A 86 2.52 16.73 -0.75
C ASP A 86 3.39 18.00 -0.93
N ALA A 87 4.73 17.87 -1.00
CA ALA A 87 5.67 18.98 -1.16
C ALA A 87 5.89 19.39 -2.63
N ILE A 88 6.14 18.45 -3.54
CA ILE A 88 6.53 18.74 -4.93
C ILE A 88 5.50 18.29 -5.97
N GLY A 89 4.49 17.54 -5.59
CA GLY A 89 3.44 17.00 -6.46
C GLY A 89 3.96 15.98 -7.49
N ASP A 90 3.04 15.51 -8.32
CA ASP A 90 3.34 14.62 -9.44
C ASP A 90 4.32 15.27 -10.45
N SER A 91 4.13 16.57 -10.70
CA SER A 91 4.99 17.35 -11.62
C SER A 91 6.44 17.42 -11.14
N GLY A 92 6.66 17.56 -9.84
CA GLY A 92 8.00 17.56 -9.26
C GLY A 92 8.68 16.20 -9.42
N LEU A 93 7.95 15.11 -9.20
CA LEU A 93 8.48 13.76 -9.36
C LEU A 93 8.84 13.46 -10.82
N ILE A 94 7.97 13.86 -11.77
CA ILE A 94 8.27 13.77 -13.22
C ILE A 94 9.51 14.59 -13.58
N LYS A 95 9.65 15.79 -13.02
CA LYS A 95 10.81 16.66 -13.26
C LYS A 95 12.12 16.02 -12.80
N LEU A 96 12.12 15.32 -11.65
CA LEU A 96 13.27 14.55 -11.19
C LEU A 96 13.67 13.43 -12.16
N MET A 97 12.73 12.95 -12.97
CA MET A 97 12.94 11.92 -13.98
C MET A 97 13.19 12.48 -15.39
N SER A 98 13.46 13.81 -15.51
CA SER A 98 13.68 14.44 -16.81
C SER A 98 14.98 13.93 -17.46
N GLY A 99 14.89 13.52 -18.72
CA GLY A 99 16.01 12.96 -19.49
C GLY A 99 16.35 11.48 -19.17
N GLU A 100 15.65 10.86 -18.22
CA GLU A 100 15.90 9.48 -17.85
C GLU A 100 15.04 8.51 -18.68
N SER A 101 15.71 7.58 -19.36
CA SER A 101 15.05 6.51 -20.15
C SER A 101 14.57 5.35 -19.28
N ASN A 102 15.32 5.02 -18.22
CA ASN A 102 14.86 4.04 -17.25
C ASN A 102 13.88 4.69 -16.26
N ARG A 103 12.62 4.39 -16.44
CA ARG A 103 11.53 4.92 -15.62
C ARG A 103 10.89 3.87 -14.71
N ASN A 104 11.52 2.71 -14.55
CA ASN A 104 11.03 1.60 -13.75
C ASN A 104 10.73 2.06 -12.31
N ALA A 105 9.59 1.62 -11.82
CA ALA A 105 9.12 1.91 -10.48
C ALA A 105 8.37 0.71 -9.89
N LEU A 106 8.46 0.58 -8.57
CA LEU A 106 7.75 -0.41 -7.78
C LEU A 106 6.88 0.31 -6.77
N VAL A 107 5.57 0.12 -6.80
CA VAL A 107 4.70 0.43 -5.66
C VAL A 107 4.69 -0.77 -4.74
N LYS A 108 5.07 -0.56 -3.48
CA LYS A 108 5.13 -1.58 -2.43
C LYS A 108 4.16 -1.21 -1.32
N SER A 109 3.27 -2.13 -0.96
CA SER A 109 2.39 -2.00 0.20
C SER A 109 2.71 -3.08 1.21
N VAL A 110 2.85 -2.71 2.47
CA VAL A 110 3.15 -3.63 3.57
C VAL A 110 2.08 -3.52 4.64
N LEU A 111 1.49 -4.65 4.96
CA LEU A 111 0.57 -4.83 6.06
C LEU A 111 1.29 -5.56 7.19
N ALA A 112 1.32 -4.99 8.39
CA ALA A 112 1.75 -5.67 9.60
C ALA A 112 0.52 -6.08 10.41
N TYR A 113 0.29 -7.38 10.53
CA TYR A 113 -0.70 -7.98 11.42
C TYR A 113 -0.08 -8.24 12.78
N CYS A 114 -0.84 -7.95 13.84
CA CYS A 114 -0.43 -8.13 15.21
C CYS A 114 -1.47 -8.93 15.99
N ASP A 115 -0.99 -9.90 16.76
CA ASP A 115 -1.77 -10.65 17.74
C ASP A 115 -1.12 -10.42 19.12
N PRO A 116 -1.68 -9.51 19.96
CA PRO A 116 -1.07 -9.15 21.24
C PRO A 116 -1.05 -10.30 22.26
N GLU A 117 -2.00 -11.25 22.17
CA GLU A 117 -2.03 -12.41 23.06
C GLU A 117 -0.87 -13.38 22.79
N LYS A 118 -0.39 -13.38 21.53
CA LYS A 118 0.71 -14.25 21.09
C LYS A 118 2.05 -13.52 20.96
N ASP A 119 2.08 -12.24 21.32
CA ASP A 119 3.25 -11.36 21.11
C ASP A 119 3.78 -11.47 19.65
N LEU A 120 2.85 -11.51 18.69
CA LEU A 120 3.14 -11.77 17.29
C LEU A 120 2.99 -10.51 16.44
N ILE A 121 4.03 -10.20 15.66
CA ILE A 121 3.96 -9.30 14.53
C ILE A 121 4.35 -10.09 13.27
N LYS A 122 3.51 -10.05 12.24
CA LYS A 122 3.77 -10.67 10.95
C LYS A 122 3.47 -9.72 9.81
N THR A 123 4.43 -9.51 8.92
CA THR A 123 4.28 -8.64 7.76
C THR A 123 3.89 -9.41 6.51
N PHE A 124 3.11 -8.76 5.65
CA PHE A 124 2.70 -9.25 4.33
C PHE A 124 2.90 -8.13 3.32
N THR A 125 3.59 -8.43 2.24
CA THR A 125 3.97 -7.45 1.23
C THR A 125 3.26 -7.71 -0.09
N GLY A 126 2.69 -6.64 -0.67
CA GLY A 126 2.22 -6.58 -2.05
C GLY A 126 3.17 -5.71 -2.87
N ASN A 127 3.63 -6.22 -4.02
CA ASN A 127 4.55 -5.55 -4.93
C ASN A 127 3.86 -5.34 -6.28
N TYR A 128 3.96 -4.12 -6.82
CA TYR A 128 3.30 -3.72 -8.06
C TYR A 128 4.32 -3.03 -8.94
N ASN A 129 4.87 -3.79 -9.88
CA ASN A 129 5.85 -3.28 -10.84
C ASN A 129 5.17 -2.38 -11.88
N GLY A 130 5.90 -1.41 -12.37
CA GLY A 130 5.45 -0.49 -13.38
C GLY A 130 6.53 0.53 -13.73
N SER A 131 6.10 1.69 -14.20
CA SER A 131 6.99 2.79 -14.55
C SER A 131 6.35 4.14 -14.26
N ILE A 132 7.17 5.19 -14.17
CA ILE A 132 6.70 6.58 -14.09
C ILE A 132 6.50 7.11 -15.50
N SER A 133 5.31 7.65 -15.78
CA SER A 133 4.99 8.30 -17.06
C SER A 133 5.84 9.57 -17.29
N GLU A 134 5.95 10.01 -18.54
CA GLU A 134 6.65 11.24 -18.89
C GLU A 134 5.86 12.51 -18.57
N SER A 135 4.54 12.37 -18.37
CA SER A 135 3.62 13.48 -18.08
C SER A 135 2.52 13.01 -17.14
N ILE A 136 1.85 13.97 -16.49
CA ILE A 136 0.63 13.70 -15.71
C ILE A 136 -0.48 13.34 -16.70
N ARG A 137 -1.16 12.20 -16.49
CA ARG A 137 -2.19 11.68 -17.37
C ARG A 137 -3.38 11.15 -16.58
N GLY A 138 -4.58 11.45 -17.10
CA GLY A 138 -5.84 11.04 -16.49
C GLY A 138 -6.23 11.85 -15.25
N ASP A 139 -7.49 11.70 -14.84
CA ASP A 139 -8.09 12.52 -13.75
C ASP A 139 -8.46 11.69 -12.52
N MET A 140 -8.66 10.39 -12.68
CA MET A 140 -9.12 9.51 -11.60
C MET A 140 -7.95 9.11 -10.70
N THR A 141 -8.11 9.28 -9.39
CA THR A 141 -7.06 8.86 -8.43
C THR A 141 -7.16 7.39 -8.05
N ARG A 142 -8.34 6.78 -8.19
CA ARG A 142 -8.58 5.37 -7.81
C ARG A 142 -8.11 5.03 -6.39
N GLY A 143 -7.95 6.04 -5.53
CA GLY A 143 -7.42 5.88 -4.18
C GLY A 143 -5.89 5.77 -4.08
N TRP A 144 -5.18 5.85 -5.21
CA TRP A 144 -3.73 5.80 -5.26
C TRP A 144 -3.13 7.20 -5.46
N LYS A 145 -2.18 7.58 -4.61
CA LYS A 145 -1.53 8.89 -4.69
C LYS A 145 -0.78 9.12 -6.00
N VAL A 146 -0.22 8.07 -6.57
CA VAL A 146 0.57 8.11 -7.82
C VAL A 146 -0.23 7.72 -9.06
N ALA A 147 -1.55 7.65 -8.97
CA ALA A 147 -2.40 7.13 -10.06
C ALA A 147 -2.19 7.86 -11.39
N LYS A 148 -1.90 9.16 -11.37
CA LYS A 148 -1.75 10.00 -12.55
C LYS A 148 -0.37 9.87 -13.24
N ILE A 149 0.58 9.21 -12.59
CA ILE A 149 1.96 9.08 -13.09
C ILE A 149 2.47 7.64 -13.08
N PHE A 150 1.76 6.71 -12.48
CA PHE A 150 2.16 5.30 -12.43
C PHE A 150 1.47 4.49 -13.53
N VAL A 151 2.27 3.87 -14.39
CA VAL A 151 1.86 2.95 -15.44
C VAL A 151 2.19 1.53 -14.99
N PRO A 152 1.20 0.66 -14.74
CA PRO A 152 1.46 -0.72 -14.34
C PRO A 152 2.23 -1.50 -15.41
N ALA A 153 3.00 -2.49 -15.00
CA ALA A 153 3.73 -3.35 -15.93
C ALA A 153 2.78 -4.06 -16.90
N GLY A 154 3.13 -4.00 -18.20
CA GLY A 154 2.30 -4.56 -19.27
C GLY A 154 1.18 -3.64 -19.76
N GLU A 155 0.99 -2.48 -19.14
CA GLU A 155 0.01 -1.47 -19.54
C GLU A 155 0.70 -0.26 -20.21
N THR A 156 -0.09 0.53 -20.96
CA THR A 156 0.36 1.80 -21.57
C THR A 156 -0.30 3.02 -20.94
N LYS A 157 -1.38 2.80 -20.20
CA LYS A 157 -2.15 3.81 -19.49
C LYS A 157 -1.68 3.94 -18.05
N THR A 158 -1.74 5.14 -17.49
CA THR A 158 -1.64 5.31 -16.05
C THR A 158 -2.89 4.75 -15.36
N LEU A 159 -2.81 4.49 -14.06
CA LEU A 159 -4.00 4.07 -13.30
C LEU A 159 -5.15 5.07 -13.41
N ALA A 160 -4.83 6.37 -13.55
CA ALA A 160 -5.82 7.44 -13.66
C ALA A 160 -6.50 7.53 -15.04
N GLU A 161 -5.90 6.94 -16.09
CA GLU A 161 -6.47 6.86 -17.45
C GLU A 161 -7.34 5.63 -17.68
N MET A 162 -7.27 4.63 -16.78
CA MET A 162 -8.04 3.39 -16.93
C MET A 162 -9.53 3.67 -16.78
N ASP A 163 -10.34 3.16 -17.72
CA ASP A 163 -11.79 3.09 -17.53
C ASP A 163 -12.15 2.06 -16.44
N ASP A 164 -13.45 1.91 -16.14
CA ASP A 164 -13.88 1.02 -15.06
C ASP A 164 -13.64 -0.46 -15.37
N MET A 165 -13.70 -0.87 -16.64
CA MET A 165 -13.43 -2.26 -17.03
C MET A 165 -11.94 -2.58 -16.94
N GLU A 166 -11.08 -1.69 -17.43
CA GLU A 166 -9.63 -1.80 -17.35
C GLU A 166 -9.18 -1.82 -15.89
N TRP A 167 -9.76 -0.94 -15.07
CA TRP A 167 -9.51 -0.89 -13.64
C TRP A 167 -9.90 -2.19 -12.93
N GLN A 168 -11.08 -2.75 -13.23
CA GLN A 168 -11.51 -4.03 -12.63
C GLN A 168 -10.62 -5.19 -13.07
N LYS A 169 -10.18 -5.22 -14.32
CA LYS A 169 -9.21 -6.21 -14.81
C LYS A 169 -7.87 -6.08 -14.06
N PHE A 170 -7.32 -4.87 -14.00
CA PHE A 170 -6.09 -4.60 -13.23
C PHE A 170 -6.22 -5.06 -11.78
N LEU A 171 -7.31 -4.68 -11.11
CA LEU A 171 -7.58 -5.14 -9.73
C LEU A 171 -7.71 -6.66 -9.64
N GLY A 172 -8.30 -7.33 -10.63
CA GLY A 172 -8.41 -8.79 -10.67
C GLY A 172 -7.06 -9.48 -10.64
N ASP A 173 -6.12 -9.01 -11.43
CA ASP A 173 -4.74 -9.53 -11.47
C ASP A 173 -3.93 -9.14 -10.22
N PHE A 174 -4.03 -7.88 -9.82
CA PHE A 174 -3.44 -7.34 -8.62
C PHE A 174 -3.83 -8.11 -7.35
N ARG A 175 -5.10 -8.51 -7.25
CA ARG A 175 -5.69 -9.17 -6.06
C ARG A 175 -5.23 -10.60 -5.84
N LYS A 176 -4.59 -11.25 -6.81
CA LYS A 176 -4.22 -12.67 -6.72
C LYS A 176 -3.13 -12.95 -5.68
N ASP A 177 -2.25 -11.98 -5.44
CA ASP A 177 -1.10 -12.12 -4.54
C ASP A 177 -0.78 -10.84 -3.75
N ASP A 178 -1.80 -10.01 -3.46
CA ASP A 178 -1.61 -8.82 -2.65
C ASP A 178 -1.41 -9.15 -1.15
N HIS A 179 -1.06 -8.16 -0.37
CA HIS A 179 -0.81 -8.30 1.07
C HIS A 179 -2.07 -8.72 1.85
N TYR A 180 -3.29 -8.35 1.43
CA TYR A 180 -4.52 -8.82 2.06
C TYR A 180 -4.79 -10.29 1.76
N GLU A 181 -4.54 -10.73 0.52
CA GLU A 181 -4.68 -12.13 0.12
C GLU A 181 -3.73 -13.03 0.91
N LYS A 182 -2.48 -12.59 1.04
CA LYS A 182 -1.46 -13.30 1.83
C LYS A 182 -1.86 -13.40 3.30
N LEU A 183 -2.36 -12.31 3.89
CA LEU A 183 -2.88 -12.31 5.27
C LEU A 183 -4.05 -13.29 5.42
N GLY A 184 -5.05 -13.21 4.53
CA GLY A 184 -6.25 -14.06 4.59
C GLY A 184 -5.91 -15.54 4.49
N LYS A 185 -5.06 -15.94 3.56
CA LYS A 185 -4.57 -17.33 3.41
C LYS A 185 -3.84 -17.80 4.67
N TRP A 186 -2.95 -16.96 5.18
CA TRP A 186 -2.19 -17.29 6.39
C TRP A 186 -3.08 -17.45 7.61
N LEU A 187 -4.01 -16.53 7.85
CA LEU A 187 -4.95 -16.62 8.97
C LEU A 187 -5.81 -17.89 8.87
N LYS A 188 -6.30 -18.22 7.67
CA LYS A 188 -7.06 -19.45 7.46
C LYS A 188 -6.25 -20.70 7.81
N SER A 189 -4.95 -20.73 7.49
CA SER A 189 -4.09 -21.87 7.79
C SER A 189 -3.64 -21.93 9.25
N ALA A 190 -3.51 -20.77 9.92
CA ALA A 190 -3.04 -20.70 11.29
C ALA A 190 -4.12 -20.95 12.34
N PHE A 191 -5.40 -20.84 11.96
CA PHE A 191 -6.57 -21.02 12.84
C PHE A 191 -7.55 -22.11 12.35
N ALA A 192 -7.15 -22.92 11.35
CA ALA A 192 -7.84 -24.16 10.96
C ALA A 192 -7.38 -25.30 11.83
#